data_35dfe0f1e6b055d71201457aa2683b51
#
_entry.id   35dfe0f1e6b055d71201457aa2683b51
#
_cell.length_a   1.000
_cell.length_b   1.000
_cell.length_c   1.000
_cell.angle_alpha   90.00
_cell.angle_beta   90.00
_cell.angle_gamma   90.00
#
_symmetry.space_group_name_H-M   'P 1'
#
loop_
_entity.id
_entity.type
_entity.pdbx_description
1 polymer ?
#
loop_
_entity_poly.entity_id
_entity_poly.type
_entity_poly.pdbx_seq_one_letter_code
_entity_poly.pdbx_strand_id
1 'polypeptide(L)'
;MPHSRSVLRGQSDDGVVPLPPITATSATASVAAESVALDGVGGWRRRPCRVPILLYHRVTPRPSGQPHSLAASRFRAHLALLRALGFRSVLPAALADAVRRRVSLPARMVAITLDDGYLDTLTVALPLLQEFGFSAACYLVADRVGRTSDWTDPTPLMGWGEVREWLAAGMAVGSHTLSHRDLTRLAPAALRAEVADSKARIEDRLGIAVGSFAYPFNRCGQRELEAVERAGYTAACAGPELSDSLFALARLTVRASLSWLRLQLVPAYPELRHLYLAVTGRDQVRHPPTGLET
;
A
#
# COMPACT_ATOMS: atom_id res chain seq x y z
N MET A 1 -13.80 62.98 47.54
CA MET A 1 -14.77 61.90 47.32
C MET A 1 -14.40 61.22 46.03
N PRO A 2 -13.73 60.03 46.08
CA PRO A 2 -13.49 59.24 44.86
C PRO A 2 -14.39 58.01 44.85
N HIS A 3 -14.99 57.76 43.72
CA HIS A 3 -15.80 56.56 43.44
C HIS A 3 -14.94 55.36 43.04
N SER A 4 -15.00 54.32 43.84
CA SER A 4 -14.44 53.00 43.56
C SER A 4 -15.23 52.35 42.41
N ARG A 5 -14.53 51.89 41.37
CA ARG A 5 -15.09 50.91 40.41
C ARG A 5 -14.38 49.58 40.64
N SER A 6 -15.17 48.61 41.11
CA SER A 6 -14.79 47.22 41.21
C SER A 6 -14.76 46.57 39.84
N VAL A 7 -13.60 45.97 39.46
CA VAL A 7 -13.44 45.15 38.25
C VAL A 7 -13.78 43.70 38.61
N LEU A 8 -14.87 43.17 38.07
CA LEU A 8 -15.19 41.76 38.13
C LEU A 8 -14.33 41.03 37.12
N ARG A 9 -13.49 40.12 37.62
CA ARG A 9 -12.81 39.11 36.81
C ARG A 9 -13.78 37.98 36.54
N GLY A 10 -14.16 37.77 35.27
CA GLY A 10 -14.80 36.56 34.79
C GLY A 10 -13.74 35.46 34.61
N GLN A 11 -13.81 34.42 35.40
CA GLN A 11 -13.13 33.15 35.13
C GLN A 11 -14.04 32.39 34.16
N SER A 12 -13.52 32.11 32.97
CA SER A 12 -14.09 31.10 32.06
C SER A 12 -13.50 29.75 32.46
N ASP A 13 -14.29 28.96 33.14
CA ASP A 13 -14.03 27.54 33.35
C ASP A 13 -14.30 26.79 32.04
N ASP A 14 -13.24 26.55 31.28
CA ASP A 14 -13.29 25.60 30.15
C ASP A 14 -13.26 24.19 30.73
N GLY A 15 -14.46 23.67 31.00
CA GLY A 15 -14.68 22.30 31.44
C GLY A 15 -14.20 21.29 30.37
N VAL A 16 -12.95 20.88 30.47
CA VAL A 16 -12.44 19.71 29.73
C VAL A 16 -13.05 18.46 30.39
N VAL A 17 -14.08 17.93 29.77
CA VAL A 17 -14.64 16.63 30.12
C VAL A 17 -13.63 15.56 29.66
N PRO A 18 -13.05 14.75 30.55
CA PRO A 18 -12.18 13.65 30.14
C PRO A 18 -13.01 12.58 29.44
N LEU A 19 -12.63 12.23 28.22
CA LEU A 19 -13.18 11.10 27.50
C LEU A 19 -12.84 9.80 28.25
N PRO A 20 -13.78 8.83 28.33
CA PRO A 20 -13.53 7.55 28.97
C PRO A 20 -12.45 6.76 28.21
N PRO A 21 -11.67 5.91 28.89
CA PRO A 21 -10.64 5.10 28.23
C PRO A 21 -11.28 4.18 27.19
N ILE A 22 -10.76 4.23 25.99
CA ILE A 22 -11.13 3.29 24.91
C ILE A 22 -10.58 1.93 25.34
N THR A 23 -11.46 1.08 25.86
CA THR A 23 -11.14 -0.33 26.04
C THR A 23 -10.88 -0.93 24.67
N ALA A 24 -9.64 -1.35 24.43
CA ALA A 24 -9.24 -2.07 23.25
C ALA A 24 -10.00 -3.41 23.18
N THR A 25 -11.15 -3.40 22.54
CA THR A 25 -11.79 -4.64 22.12
C THR A 25 -10.97 -5.13 20.93
N SER A 26 -10.14 -6.14 21.18
CA SER A 26 -9.40 -6.85 20.14
C SER A 26 -10.39 -7.54 19.22
N ALA A 27 -10.80 -6.87 18.16
CA ALA A 27 -11.45 -7.50 17.03
C ALA A 27 -10.36 -8.20 16.19
N THR A 28 -9.73 -9.22 16.79
CA THR A 28 -9.15 -10.31 16.03
C THR A 28 -10.32 -11.05 15.41
N ALA A 29 -10.68 -10.69 14.18
CA ALA A 29 -11.55 -11.52 13.35
C ALA A 29 -10.80 -12.84 13.12
N SER A 30 -11.06 -13.80 14.01
CA SER A 30 -10.74 -15.19 13.86
C SER A 30 -11.52 -15.70 12.65
N VAL A 31 -10.88 -15.74 11.48
CA VAL A 31 -11.35 -16.58 10.39
C VAL A 31 -11.04 -18.00 10.84
N ALA A 32 -12.06 -18.68 11.37
CA ALA A 32 -12.00 -20.10 11.68
C ALA A 32 -11.58 -20.85 10.40
N ALA A 33 -10.38 -21.42 10.44
CA ALA A 33 -9.90 -22.33 9.42
C ALA A 33 -10.62 -23.67 9.65
N GLU A 34 -11.65 -23.96 8.86
CA GLU A 34 -12.07 -25.34 8.65
C GLU A 34 -10.95 -26.05 7.90
N SER A 35 -10.24 -26.92 8.60
CA SER A 35 -9.24 -27.81 8.03
C SER A 35 -9.94 -28.88 7.21
N VAL A 36 -10.03 -28.69 5.90
CA VAL A 36 -10.28 -29.79 4.97
C VAL A 36 -8.93 -30.43 4.68
N ALA A 37 -8.71 -31.62 5.23
CA ALA A 37 -7.60 -32.49 4.87
C ALA A 37 -7.78 -32.91 3.42
N LEU A 38 -6.86 -32.50 2.56
CA LEU A 38 -6.67 -33.06 1.22
C LEU A 38 -5.30 -33.74 1.20
N ASP A 39 -5.31 -35.00 1.55
CA ASP A 39 -4.24 -35.93 1.19
C ASP A 39 -4.30 -36.22 -0.30
N GLY A 40 -3.17 -36.11 -0.98
CA GLY A 40 -2.96 -36.76 -2.27
C GLY A 40 -2.39 -35.90 -3.40
N VAL A 41 -1.12 -36.21 -3.71
CA VAL A 41 -0.48 -36.26 -5.05
C VAL A 41 0.08 -34.93 -5.62
N GLY A 42 1.39 -34.95 -5.85
CA GLY A 42 2.06 -34.21 -6.92
C GLY A 42 2.93 -33.06 -6.44
N GLY A 43 4.23 -33.22 -6.64
CA GLY A 43 5.30 -32.29 -6.30
C GLY A 43 5.01 -30.82 -6.63
N TRP A 44 4.72 -30.07 -5.61
CA TRP A 44 4.55 -28.62 -5.67
C TRP A 44 5.94 -27.98 -5.86
N ARG A 45 6.30 -27.76 -7.14
CA ARG A 45 7.36 -26.79 -7.41
C ARG A 45 6.84 -25.45 -6.86
N ARG A 46 7.53 -24.92 -5.85
CA ARG A 46 7.22 -23.65 -5.19
C ARG A 46 7.21 -22.55 -6.25
N ARG A 47 6.03 -22.07 -6.63
CA ARG A 47 5.92 -20.85 -7.42
C ARG A 47 5.79 -19.68 -6.45
N PRO A 48 6.53 -18.58 -6.65
CA PRO A 48 6.42 -17.38 -5.82
C PRO A 48 4.96 -16.90 -5.78
N CYS A 49 4.58 -16.24 -4.69
CA CYS A 49 3.25 -15.69 -4.51
C CYS A 49 2.88 -14.82 -5.72
N ARG A 50 1.89 -15.24 -6.50
CA ARG A 50 1.51 -14.58 -7.76
C ARG A 50 0.40 -13.55 -7.58
N VAL A 51 0.16 -13.08 -6.34
CA VAL A 51 -0.81 -12.01 -6.11
C VAL A 51 -0.24 -10.72 -6.75
N PRO A 52 -0.89 -10.16 -7.78
CA PRO A 52 -0.44 -8.91 -8.35
C PRO A 52 -0.57 -7.78 -7.33
N ILE A 53 0.47 -6.99 -7.20
CA ILE A 53 0.51 -5.80 -6.34
C ILE A 53 0.52 -4.59 -7.27
N LEU A 54 -0.57 -3.83 -7.26
CA LEU A 54 -0.75 -2.67 -8.11
C LEU A 54 -0.19 -1.43 -7.42
N LEU A 55 0.68 -0.71 -8.12
CA LEU A 55 1.28 0.53 -7.65
C LEU A 55 0.57 1.72 -8.27
N TYR A 56 -0.07 2.50 -7.44
CA TYR A 56 -0.59 3.84 -7.73
C TYR A 56 0.19 4.89 -6.93
N HIS A 57 0.02 6.15 -7.27
CA HIS A 57 0.46 7.29 -6.47
C HIS A 57 -0.74 8.22 -6.29
N ARG A 58 -0.91 9.19 -7.18
CA ARG A 58 -2.03 10.14 -7.13
C ARG A 58 -3.27 9.64 -7.85
N VAL A 59 -4.43 9.88 -7.25
CA VAL A 59 -5.74 9.72 -7.93
C VAL A 59 -6.42 11.08 -7.95
N THR A 60 -6.41 11.74 -9.11
CA THR A 60 -6.88 13.11 -9.24
C THR A 60 -8.33 13.17 -9.75
N PRO A 61 -9.16 14.15 -9.33
CA PRO A 61 -10.55 14.25 -9.79
C PRO A 61 -10.67 14.30 -11.32
N ARG A 62 -9.72 14.95 -11.98
CA ARG A 62 -9.61 15.11 -13.44
C ARG A 62 -8.21 14.73 -13.91
N PRO A 63 -8.01 14.42 -15.22
CA PRO A 63 -6.67 14.25 -15.76
C PRO A 63 -5.81 15.49 -15.48
N SER A 64 -4.64 15.30 -14.87
CA SER A 64 -3.77 16.42 -14.49
C SER A 64 -2.55 16.59 -15.38
N GLY A 65 -2.21 15.59 -16.22
CA GLY A 65 -0.96 15.59 -17.00
C GLY A 65 0.30 15.39 -16.14
N GLN A 66 0.18 15.37 -14.81
CA GLN A 66 1.31 15.18 -13.90
C GLN A 66 1.81 13.73 -13.92
N PRO A 67 3.13 13.52 -13.80
CA PRO A 67 3.68 12.17 -13.65
C PRO A 67 3.02 11.41 -12.51
N HIS A 68 2.87 10.11 -12.67
CA HIS A 68 2.31 9.21 -11.65
C HIS A 68 0.89 9.56 -11.16
N SER A 69 0.15 10.39 -11.90
CA SER A 69 -1.25 10.71 -11.60
C SER A 69 -2.20 9.90 -12.48
N LEU A 70 -3.31 9.50 -11.90
CA LEU A 70 -4.39 8.78 -12.57
C LEU A 70 -5.71 9.50 -12.30
N ALA A 71 -6.48 9.78 -13.35
CA ALA A 71 -7.82 10.36 -13.16
C ALA A 71 -8.75 9.40 -12.41
N ALA A 72 -9.59 9.91 -11.54
CA ALA A 72 -10.59 9.16 -10.76
C ALA A 72 -11.47 8.25 -11.63
N SER A 73 -11.85 8.71 -12.82
CA SER A 73 -12.63 7.90 -13.78
C SER A 73 -11.87 6.65 -14.24
N ARG A 74 -10.54 6.74 -14.41
CA ARG A 74 -9.69 5.59 -14.76
C ARG A 74 -9.47 4.68 -13.57
N PHE A 75 -9.23 5.23 -12.39
CA PHE A 75 -9.13 4.44 -11.17
C PHE A 75 -10.42 3.66 -10.89
N ARG A 76 -11.59 4.32 -11.00
CA ARG A 76 -12.91 3.69 -10.93
C ARG A 76 -13.03 2.52 -11.92
N ALA A 77 -12.62 2.72 -13.17
CA ALA A 77 -12.69 1.69 -14.20
C ALA A 77 -11.76 0.48 -13.90
N HIS A 78 -10.61 0.72 -13.27
CA HIS A 78 -9.74 -0.36 -12.79
C HIS A 78 -10.40 -1.15 -11.67
N LEU A 79 -10.98 -0.49 -10.67
CA LEU A 79 -11.68 -1.15 -9.56
C LEU A 79 -12.91 -1.93 -10.06
N ALA A 80 -13.68 -1.33 -10.96
CA ALA A 80 -14.83 -2.00 -11.59
C ALA A 80 -14.42 -3.27 -12.35
N LEU A 81 -13.31 -3.22 -13.11
CA LEU A 81 -12.77 -4.39 -13.79
C LEU A 81 -12.34 -5.48 -12.79
N LEU A 82 -11.58 -5.12 -11.75
CA LEU A 82 -11.15 -6.06 -10.72
C LEU A 82 -12.36 -6.71 -10.03
N ARG A 83 -13.37 -5.92 -9.68
CA ARG A 83 -14.60 -6.41 -9.06
C ARG A 83 -15.37 -7.34 -9.98
N ALA A 84 -15.56 -6.97 -11.25
CA ALA A 84 -16.25 -7.79 -12.26
C ALA A 84 -15.53 -9.13 -12.50
N LEU A 85 -14.21 -9.18 -12.38
CA LEU A 85 -13.41 -10.39 -12.47
C LEU A 85 -13.38 -11.21 -11.16
N GLY A 86 -14.08 -10.78 -10.11
CA GLY A 86 -14.15 -11.48 -8.83
C GLY A 86 -12.91 -11.33 -7.95
N PHE A 87 -12.07 -10.31 -8.18
CA PHE A 87 -10.92 -10.04 -7.31
C PHE A 87 -11.36 -9.54 -5.94
N ARG A 88 -10.56 -9.92 -4.92
CA ARG A 88 -10.60 -9.40 -3.56
C ARG A 88 -9.27 -8.80 -3.21
N SER A 89 -9.28 -7.77 -2.36
CA SER A 89 -8.03 -7.16 -1.89
C SER A 89 -7.37 -7.96 -0.77
N VAL A 90 -6.05 -7.90 -0.75
CA VAL A 90 -5.21 -8.34 0.38
C VAL A 90 -4.19 -7.25 0.66
N LEU A 91 -3.95 -6.95 1.92
CA LEU A 91 -2.93 -5.98 2.31
C LEU A 91 -1.53 -6.61 2.20
N PRO A 92 -0.48 -5.87 1.80
CA PRO A 92 0.88 -6.41 1.62
C PRO A 92 1.44 -7.11 2.85
N ALA A 93 1.18 -6.61 4.06
CA ALA A 93 1.61 -7.26 5.29
C ALA A 93 0.89 -8.60 5.53
N ALA A 94 -0.42 -8.67 5.26
CA ALA A 94 -1.20 -9.91 5.36
C ALA A 94 -0.79 -10.93 4.30
N LEU A 95 -0.47 -10.47 3.09
CA LEU A 95 0.10 -11.30 2.04
C LEU A 95 1.42 -11.94 2.48
N ALA A 96 2.33 -11.14 3.05
CA ALA A 96 3.60 -11.64 3.57
C ALA A 96 3.43 -12.63 4.73
N ASP A 97 2.47 -12.39 5.62
CA ASP A 97 2.15 -13.31 6.72
C ASP A 97 1.62 -14.65 6.19
N ALA A 98 0.71 -14.62 5.22
CA ALA A 98 0.21 -15.84 4.57
C ALA A 98 1.35 -16.66 3.92
N VAL A 99 2.29 -15.97 3.24
CA VAL A 99 3.47 -16.63 2.63
C VAL A 99 4.37 -17.25 3.70
N ARG A 100 4.66 -16.54 4.81
CA ARG A 100 5.48 -17.07 5.91
C ARG A 100 4.84 -18.30 6.57
N ARG A 101 3.55 -18.22 6.84
CA ARG A 101 2.79 -19.30 7.46
C ARG A 101 2.45 -20.43 6.49
N ARG A 102 2.77 -20.27 5.20
CA ARG A 102 2.43 -21.23 4.14
C ARG A 102 0.91 -21.48 4.02
N VAL A 103 0.12 -20.46 4.32
CA VAL A 103 -1.34 -20.50 4.19
C VAL A 103 -1.71 -20.15 2.74
N SER A 104 -2.57 -20.97 2.14
CA SER A 104 -3.10 -20.67 0.81
C SER A 104 -4.05 -19.48 0.87
N LEU A 105 -3.84 -18.50 0.01
CA LEU A 105 -4.76 -17.39 -0.17
C LEU A 105 -5.93 -17.83 -1.10
N PRO A 106 -7.10 -17.25 -0.91
CA PRO A 106 -8.20 -17.42 -1.87
C PRO A 106 -7.77 -17.09 -3.30
N ALA A 107 -8.45 -17.66 -4.27
CA ALA A 107 -8.24 -17.29 -5.67
C ALA A 107 -8.60 -15.82 -5.92
N ARG A 108 -7.95 -15.22 -6.92
CA ARG A 108 -8.20 -13.84 -7.38
C ARG A 108 -8.00 -12.78 -6.31
N MET A 109 -6.86 -12.85 -5.63
CA MET A 109 -6.41 -11.79 -4.73
C MET A 109 -5.60 -10.75 -5.50
N VAL A 110 -5.71 -9.49 -5.07
CA VAL A 110 -4.91 -8.35 -5.58
C VAL A 110 -4.52 -7.46 -4.40
N ALA A 111 -3.31 -6.94 -4.38
CA ALA A 111 -2.93 -5.89 -3.45
C ALA A 111 -2.97 -4.53 -4.18
N ILE A 112 -3.57 -3.54 -3.56
CA ILE A 112 -3.64 -2.16 -4.06
C ILE A 112 -2.77 -1.31 -3.15
N THR A 113 -1.79 -0.62 -3.74
CA THR A 113 -0.85 0.24 -3.00
C THR A 113 -0.81 1.64 -3.61
N LEU A 114 -0.75 2.65 -2.74
CA LEU A 114 -0.60 4.05 -3.13
C LEU A 114 0.62 4.61 -2.40
N ASP A 115 1.57 5.16 -3.14
CA ASP A 115 2.79 5.71 -2.56
C ASP A 115 2.66 7.21 -2.23
N ASP A 116 3.60 7.73 -1.45
CA ASP A 116 3.83 9.13 -1.09
C ASP A 116 2.88 9.72 -0.04
N GLY A 117 1.68 9.19 0.15
CA GLY A 117 0.73 9.71 1.12
C GLY A 117 0.02 11.00 0.68
N TYR A 118 -0.24 11.18 -0.61
CA TYR A 118 -0.96 12.35 -1.14
C TYR A 118 -2.37 12.50 -0.55
N LEU A 119 -2.81 13.74 -0.36
CA LEU A 119 -4.15 14.04 0.17
C LEU A 119 -5.27 13.50 -0.73
N ASP A 120 -5.05 13.41 -2.04
CA ASP A 120 -6.01 12.83 -2.97
C ASP A 120 -6.20 11.31 -2.79
N THR A 121 -5.30 10.63 -2.08
CA THR A 121 -5.50 9.26 -1.62
C THR A 121 -6.72 9.15 -0.69
N LEU A 122 -6.88 10.08 0.23
CA LEU A 122 -8.05 10.14 1.11
C LEU A 122 -9.28 10.70 0.39
N THR A 123 -9.14 11.86 -0.26
CA THR A 123 -10.29 12.63 -0.75
C THR A 123 -10.89 12.08 -2.05
N VAL A 124 -10.12 11.32 -2.82
CA VAL A 124 -10.53 10.79 -4.13
C VAL A 124 -10.47 9.28 -4.22
N ALA A 125 -9.34 8.67 -3.81
CA ALA A 125 -9.19 7.22 -3.96
C ALA A 125 -10.01 6.45 -2.93
N LEU A 126 -10.05 6.88 -1.65
CA LEU A 126 -10.78 6.19 -0.59
C LEU A 126 -12.27 5.98 -0.90
N PRO A 127 -13.06 7.00 -1.29
CA PRO A 127 -14.47 6.79 -1.62
C PRO A 127 -14.68 5.73 -2.71
N LEU A 128 -13.79 5.71 -3.71
CA LEU A 128 -13.85 4.71 -4.79
C LEU A 128 -13.48 3.32 -4.30
N LEU A 129 -12.46 3.18 -3.46
CA LEU A 129 -12.09 1.90 -2.86
C LEU A 129 -13.26 1.32 -2.04
N GLN A 130 -13.91 2.16 -1.24
CA GLN A 130 -15.08 1.77 -0.43
C GLN A 130 -16.26 1.37 -1.31
N GLU A 131 -16.56 2.12 -2.37
CA GLU A 131 -17.63 1.82 -3.33
C GLU A 131 -17.50 0.42 -3.93
N PHE A 132 -16.28 0.00 -4.26
CA PHE A 132 -16.02 -1.32 -4.84
C PHE A 132 -15.65 -2.39 -3.82
N GLY A 133 -15.59 -2.06 -2.53
CA GLY A 133 -15.27 -3.00 -1.45
C GLY A 133 -13.81 -3.50 -1.46
N PHE A 134 -12.88 -2.63 -1.85
CA PHE A 134 -11.45 -2.92 -1.80
C PHE A 134 -10.78 -2.20 -0.63
N SER A 135 -9.81 -2.87 0.01
CA SER A 135 -8.84 -2.26 0.90
C SER A 135 -7.53 -2.00 0.15
N ALA A 136 -6.77 -1.00 0.63
CA ALA A 136 -5.48 -0.62 0.07
C ALA A 136 -4.49 -0.24 1.17
N ALA A 137 -3.20 -0.24 0.84
CA ALA A 137 -2.14 0.29 1.69
C ALA A 137 -1.60 1.59 1.12
N CYS A 138 -1.47 2.62 1.97
CA CYS A 138 -0.80 3.86 1.63
C CYS A 138 0.58 3.91 2.28
N TYR A 139 1.63 4.16 1.50
CA TYR A 139 3.01 4.27 1.98
C TYR A 139 3.37 5.74 2.21
N LEU A 140 3.61 6.09 3.48
CA LEU A 140 3.80 7.46 3.93
C LEU A 140 5.28 7.86 3.95
N VAL A 141 5.60 9.04 3.44
CA VAL A 141 6.88 9.70 3.69
C VAL A 141 6.79 10.40 5.05
N ALA A 142 7.42 9.81 6.07
CA ALA A 142 7.11 10.12 7.48
C ALA A 142 7.37 11.57 7.90
N ASP A 143 8.40 12.21 7.34
CA ASP A 143 8.73 13.63 7.61
C ASP A 143 7.85 14.62 6.82
N ARG A 144 7.08 14.12 5.84
CA ARG A 144 6.28 14.96 4.97
C ARG A 144 4.79 14.92 5.29
N VAL A 145 4.36 14.09 6.23
CA VAL A 145 2.96 14.05 6.68
C VAL A 145 2.50 15.44 7.13
N GLY A 146 1.41 15.93 6.54
CA GLY A 146 0.86 17.27 6.78
C GLY A 146 1.61 18.41 6.06
N ARG A 147 2.46 18.10 5.09
CA ARG A 147 3.23 19.07 4.29
C ARG A 147 2.87 18.92 2.81
N THR A 148 3.69 19.51 1.96
CA THR A 148 3.67 19.30 0.51
C THR A 148 4.86 18.42 0.09
N SER A 149 4.70 17.67 -1.00
CA SER A 149 5.81 16.96 -1.65
C SER A 149 6.85 17.96 -2.17
N ASP A 150 8.13 17.54 -2.16
CA ASP A 150 9.26 18.31 -2.71
C ASP A 150 10.05 17.54 -3.77
N TRP A 151 9.54 16.35 -4.16
CA TRP A 151 10.11 15.51 -5.23
C TRP A 151 9.33 15.58 -6.55
N THR A 152 8.19 16.28 -6.56
CA THR A 152 7.37 16.63 -7.72
C THR A 152 6.91 18.07 -7.56
N ASP A 153 5.94 18.51 -8.39
CA ASP A 153 5.25 19.78 -8.12
C ASP A 153 4.66 19.76 -6.70
N PRO A 154 4.78 20.86 -5.95
CA PRO A 154 4.28 20.94 -4.59
C PRO A 154 2.82 20.49 -4.49
N THR A 155 2.60 19.34 -3.89
CA THR A 155 1.28 18.69 -3.79
C THR A 155 1.01 18.35 -2.33
N PRO A 156 -0.18 18.68 -1.79
CA PRO A 156 -0.53 18.38 -0.41
C PRO A 156 -0.48 16.88 -0.11
N LEU A 157 0.12 16.54 1.03
CA LEU A 157 0.14 15.20 1.61
C LEU A 157 -0.83 15.15 2.79
N MET A 158 -1.37 13.97 3.08
CA MET A 158 -2.22 13.74 4.25
C MET A 158 -1.52 14.19 5.54
N GLY A 159 -2.22 14.89 6.42
CA GLY A 159 -1.80 15.10 7.80
C GLY A 159 -2.13 13.86 8.66
N TRP A 160 -1.69 13.86 9.91
CA TRP A 160 -1.93 12.72 10.80
C TRP A 160 -3.41 12.51 11.11
N GLY A 161 -4.25 13.55 11.00
CA GLY A 161 -5.72 13.45 11.09
C GLY A 161 -6.29 12.60 9.95
N GLU A 162 -5.96 12.99 8.73
CA GLU A 162 -6.38 12.32 7.50
C GLU A 162 -5.84 10.87 7.42
N VAL A 163 -4.63 10.62 7.93
CA VAL A 163 -4.09 9.25 8.02
C VAL A 163 -4.92 8.41 8.99
N ARG A 164 -5.39 8.97 10.11
CA ARG A 164 -6.30 8.26 11.01
C ARG A 164 -7.66 7.98 10.39
N GLU A 165 -8.20 8.90 9.60
CA GLU A 165 -9.43 8.67 8.82
C GLU A 165 -9.25 7.52 7.83
N TRP A 166 -8.11 7.48 7.11
CA TRP A 166 -7.73 6.39 6.21
C TRP A 166 -7.73 5.03 6.93
N LEU A 167 -7.10 4.96 8.12
CA LEU A 167 -7.06 3.75 8.94
C LEU A 167 -8.45 3.37 9.46
N ALA A 168 -9.25 4.34 9.93
CA ALA A 168 -10.61 4.11 10.43
C ALA A 168 -11.54 3.57 9.34
N ALA A 169 -11.25 3.87 8.08
CA ALA A 169 -11.96 3.31 6.92
C ALA A 169 -11.54 1.87 6.55
N GLY A 170 -10.72 1.20 7.38
CA GLY A 170 -10.27 -0.18 7.16
C GLY A 170 -9.11 -0.32 6.17
N MET A 171 -8.43 0.77 5.88
CA MET A 171 -7.24 0.79 5.04
C MET A 171 -5.98 0.61 5.88
N ALA A 172 -4.83 0.37 5.24
CA ALA A 172 -3.55 0.22 5.93
C ALA A 172 -2.57 1.33 5.57
N VAL A 173 -1.58 1.53 6.44
CA VAL A 173 -0.41 2.36 6.17
C VAL A 173 0.86 1.54 6.22
N GLY A 174 1.83 1.95 5.41
CA GLY A 174 3.20 1.49 5.44
C GLY A 174 4.16 2.68 5.41
N SER A 175 5.46 2.41 5.46
CA SER A 175 6.49 3.43 5.36
C SER A 175 7.04 3.56 3.93
N HIS A 176 7.26 4.81 3.51
CA HIS A 176 7.96 5.17 2.28
C HIS A 176 9.21 6.00 2.59
N THR A 177 9.97 5.57 3.60
CA THR A 177 11.12 6.24 4.18
C THR A 177 10.77 7.48 5.02
N LEU A 178 11.80 8.07 5.61
CA LEU A 178 11.67 9.29 6.40
C LEU A 178 11.45 10.50 5.49
N SER A 179 12.27 10.64 4.42
CA SER A 179 12.34 11.86 3.60
C SER A 179 12.32 11.63 2.08
N HIS A 180 11.91 10.45 1.61
CA HIS A 180 11.78 10.07 0.19
C HIS A 180 13.10 10.07 -0.59
N ARG A 181 14.20 9.71 0.05
CA ARG A 181 15.52 9.64 -0.61
C ARG A 181 15.74 8.31 -1.32
N ASP A 182 16.52 8.33 -2.39
CA ASP A 182 17.04 7.13 -3.04
C ASP A 182 18.01 6.41 -2.08
N LEU A 183 17.56 5.32 -1.47
CA LEU A 183 18.28 4.58 -0.45
C LEU A 183 19.59 4.00 -0.97
N THR A 184 19.65 3.67 -2.27
CA THR A 184 20.85 3.07 -2.89
C THR A 184 22.04 4.03 -2.94
N ARG A 185 21.80 5.32 -2.76
CA ARG A 185 22.82 6.37 -2.77
C ARG A 185 23.26 6.83 -1.38
N LEU A 186 22.70 6.23 -0.33
CA LEU A 186 22.97 6.65 1.05
C LEU A 186 24.15 5.90 1.67
N ALA A 187 24.88 6.59 2.54
CA ALA A 187 25.80 5.94 3.44
C ALA A 187 25.04 5.03 4.43
N PRO A 188 25.66 3.96 4.98
CA PRO A 188 24.97 2.98 5.81
C PRO A 188 24.21 3.55 7.01
N ALA A 189 24.75 4.59 7.67
CA ALA A 189 24.07 5.22 8.81
C ALA A 189 22.81 5.98 8.37
N ALA A 190 22.88 6.73 7.28
CA ALA A 190 21.74 7.46 6.72
C ALA A 190 20.66 6.50 6.18
N LEU A 191 21.06 5.39 5.55
CA LEU A 191 20.13 4.33 5.13
C LEU A 191 19.35 3.79 6.34
N ARG A 192 20.05 3.45 7.43
CA ARG A 192 19.38 2.94 8.64
C ARG A 192 18.41 3.96 9.24
N ALA A 193 18.81 5.23 9.30
CA ALA A 193 17.93 6.30 9.80
C ALA A 193 16.68 6.46 8.93
N GLU A 194 16.82 6.55 7.60
CA GLU A 194 15.66 6.64 6.69
C GLU A 194 14.66 5.51 6.90
N VAL A 195 15.13 4.30 7.14
CA VAL A 195 14.28 3.11 7.29
C VAL A 195 13.73 2.97 8.71
N ALA A 196 14.56 3.06 9.73
CA ALA A 196 14.16 2.83 11.12
C ALA A 196 13.36 3.99 11.71
N ASP A 197 13.82 5.24 11.49
CA ASP A 197 13.18 6.42 12.09
C ASP A 197 11.82 6.69 11.43
N SER A 198 11.65 6.33 10.14
CA SER A 198 10.34 6.41 9.49
C SER A 198 9.32 5.47 10.13
N LYS A 199 9.74 4.23 10.44
CA LYS A 199 8.90 3.25 11.14
C LYS A 199 8.50 3.79 12.51
N ALA A 200 9.49 4.13 13.33
CA ALA A 200 9.26 4.63 14.68
C ALA A 200 8.32 5.85 14.69
N ARG A 201 8.55 6.81 13.80
CA ARG A 201 7.70 8.02 13.71
C ARG A 201 6.25 7.71 13.37
N ILE A 202 6.00 6.81 12.40
CA ILE A 202 4.62 6.45 12.03
C ILE A 202 3.95 5.71 13.19
N GLU A 203 4.67 4.77 13.81
CA GLU A 203 4.17 4.00 14.95
C GLU A 203 3.85 4.89 16.16
N ASP A 204 4.74 5.80 16.52
CA ASP A 204 4.57 6.76 17.62
C ASP A 204 3.36 7.70 17.40
N ARG A 205 3.15 8.14 16.16
CA ARG A 205 2.07 9.07 15.81
C ARG A 205 0.70 8.40 15.75
N LEU A 206 0.65 7.12 15.38
CA LEU A 206 -0.61 6.42 15.12
C LEU A 206 -0.95 5.39 16.20
N GLY A 207 0.00 4.97 17.04
CA GLY A 207 -0.21 3.92 18.04
C GLY A 207 -0.45 2.53 17.46
N ILE A 208 0.06 2.25 16.25
CA ILE A 208 -0.11 0.98 15.54
C ILE A 208 1.24 0.43 15.12
N ALA A 209 1.33 -0.88 14.91
CA ALA A 209 2.51 -1.49 14.29
C ALA A 209 2.51 -1.28 12.76
N VAL A 210 3.66 -0.88 12.20
CA VAL A 210 3.87 -0.70 10.76
C VAL A 210 4.70 -1.85 10.21
N GLY A 211 4.03 -2.79 9.53
CA GLY A 211 4.67 -4.01 9.04
C GLY A 211 5.17 -3.94 7.61
N SER A 212 4.75 -2.98 6.80
CA SER A 212 5.11 -2.93 5.38
C SER A 212 5.86 -1.65 5.00
N PHE A 213 6.74 -1.80 4.01
CA PHE A 213 7.61 -0.76 3.49
C PHE A 213 7.51 -0.67 1.96
N ALA A 214 7.77 0.47 1.36
CA ALA A 214 7.97 0.62 -0.08
C ALA A 214 9.23 1.45 -0.35
N TYR A 215 10.06 0.97 -1.28
CA TYR A 215 11.30 1.67 -1.64
C TYR A 215 11.00 2.83 -2.57
N PRO A 216 11.48 4.07 -2.27
CA PRO A 216 11.39 5.18 -3.19
C PRO A 216 12.03 4.83 -4.54
N PHE A 217 11.42 5.30 -5.63
CA PHE A 217 11.86 5.03 -7.00
C PHE A 217 11.87 3.55 -7.38
N ASN A 218 11.28 2.66 -6.56
CA ASN A 218 11.35 1.20 -6.68
C ASN A 218 12.79 0.64 -6.70
N ARG A 219 13.76 1.36 -6.13
CA ARG A 219 15.18 1.00 -6.15
C ARG A 219 15.62 0.38 -4.84
N CYS A 220 16.14 -0.82 -4.90
CA CYS A 220 16.75 -1.51 -3.77
C CYS A 220 17.79 -2.52 -4.27
N GLY A 221 18.73 -2.83 -3.41
CA GLY A 221 19.66 -3.93 -3.54
C GLY A 221 19.70 -4.71 -2.24
N GLN A 222 20.56 -5.69 -2.14
CA GLN A 222 20.66 -6.56 -0.96
C GLN A 222 20.83 -5.79 0.35
N ARG A 223 21.62 -4.71 0.33
CA ARG A 223 21.88 -3.83 1.48
C ARG A 223 20.60 -3.17 2.01
N GLU A 224 19.75 -2.70 1.11
CA GLU A 224 18.48 -2.04 1.45
C GLU A 224 17.48 -3.06 1.98
N LEU A 225 17.41 -4.25 1.38
CA LEU A 225 16.56 -5.34 1.87
C LEU A 225 16.90 -5.69 3.32
N GLU A 226 18.20 -5.88 3.61
CA GLU A 226 18.67 -6.18 4.95
C GLU A 226 18.39 -5.04 5.96
N ALA A 227 18.49 -3.79 5.54
CA ALA A 227 18.18 -2.66 6.39
C ALA A 227 16.69 -2.63 6.79
N VAL A 228 15.79 -2.91 5.84
CA VAL A 228 14.34 -2.99 6.06
C VAL A 228 13.98 -4.17 6.96
N GLU A 229 14.58 -5.33 6.74
CA GLU A 229 14.39 -6.50 7.59
C GLU A 229 14.85 -6.24 9.04
N ARG A 230 16.06 -5.70 9.22
CA ARG A 230 16.61 -5.36 10.55
C ARG A 230 15.79 -4.30 11.29
N ALA A 231 15.12 -3.40 10.58
CA ALA A 231 14.20 -2.43 11.18
C ALA A 231 12.87 -3.05 11.64
N GLY A 232 12.66 -4.35 11.40
CA GLY A 232 11.50 -5.08 11.88
C GLY A 232 10.24 -4.92 11.01
N TYR A 233 10.40 -4.53 9.75
CA TYR A 233 9.31 -4.67 8.79
C TYR A 233 9.08 -6.15 8.47
N THR A 234 7.88 -6.46 8.04
CA THR A 234 7.50 -7.84 7.69
C THR A 234 7.39 -8.05 6.19
N ALA A 235 7.28 -6.99 5.43
CA ALA A 235 7.26 -7.02 3.97
C ALA A 235 7.78 -5.71 3.40
N ALA A 236 8.35 -5.75 2.19
CA ALA A 236 8.64 -4.54 1.44
C ALA A 236 8.30 -4.70 -0.04
N CYS A 237 7.76 -3.64 -0.61
CA CYS A 237 7.40 -3.53 -2.02
C CYS A 237 8.53 -2.84 -2.80
N ALA A 238 8.91 -3.44 -3.94
CA ALA A 238 9.95 -2.96 -4.83
C ALA A 238 9.43 -2.72 -6.27
N GLY A 239 10.34 -2.68 -7.22
CA GLY A 239 10.04 -2.57 -8.66
C GLY A 239 9.42 -3.83 -9.26
N PRO A 240 9.24 -3.85 -10.59
CA PRO A 240 8.53 -4.93 -11.27
C PRO A 240 9.34 -6.23 -11.41
N GLU A 241 10.59 -6.24 -10.97
CA GLU A 241 11.45 -7.41 -11.04
C GLU A 241 10.98 -8.48 -10.07
N LEU A 242 10.76 -9.69 -10.56
CA LEU A 242 10.31 -10.81 -9.75
C LEU A 242 11.40 -11.21 -8.76
N SER A 243 11.03 -11.31 -7.50
CA SER A 243 11.89 -11.78 -6.41
C SER A 243 11.11 -12.73 -5.51
N ASP A 244 11.81 -13.72 -4.95
CA ASP A 244 11.25 -14.61 -3.94
C ASP A 244 11.32 -14.02 -2.52
N SER A 245 11.93 -12.84 -2.37
CA SER A 245 12.05 -12.14 -1.10
C SER A 245 10.77 -11.40 -0.72
N LEU A 246 10.32 -11.59 0.51
CA LEU A 246 9.24 -10.78 1.09
C LEU A 246 9.63 -9.31 1.27
N PHE A 247 10.93 -9.01 1.22
CA PHE A 247 11.46 -7.65 1.27
C PHE A 247 11.71 -7.03 -0.11
N ALA A 248 11.27 -7.71 -1.18
CA ALA A 248 11.31 -7.20 -2.55
C ALA A 248 10.09 -7.68 -3.35
N LEU A 249 8.89 -7.49 -2.80
CA LEU A 249 7.64 -7.84 -3.47
C LEU A 249 7.47 -6.99 -4.73
N ALA A 250 7.39 -7.67 -5.87
CA ALA A 250 7.28 -7.02 -7.17
C ALA A 250 5.94 -6.29 -7.32
N ARG A 251 5.98 -5.04 -7.78
CA ARG A 251 4.80 -4.23 -8.05
C ARG A 251 4.63 -3.93 -9.53
N LEU A 252 3.38 -3.86 -9.95
CA LEU A 252 2.98 -3.44 -11.28
C LEU A 252 2.62 -1.96 -11.26
N THR A 253 3.47 -1.11 -11.83
CA THR A 253 3.17 0.33 -11.98
C THR A 253 1.98 0.50 -12.90
N VAL A 254 0.88 1.03 -12.39
CA VAL A 254 -0.39 1.08 -13.11
C VAL A 254 -0.38 2.20 -14.15
N ARG A 255 -0.86 1.86 -15.36
CA ARG A 255 -1.11 2.80 -16.45
C ARG A 255 -2.61 3.02 -16.61
N ALA A 256 -2.99 4.15 -17.20
CA ALA A 256 -4.40 4.52 -17.36
C ALA A 256 -5.22 3.57 -18.25
N SER A 257 -4.58 2.68 -18.99
CA SER A 257 -5.23 1.76 -19.94
C SER A 257 -5.77 0.51 -19.25
N LEU A 258 -7.07 0.25 -19.40
CA LEU A 258 -7.70 -1.01 -18.96
C LEU A 258 -7.12 -2.23 -19.69
N SER A 259 -6.74 -2.08 -20.94
CA SER A 259 -6.08 -3.14 -21.72
C SER A 259 -4.75 -3.52 -21.08
N TRP A 260 -3.98 -2.52 -20.64
CA TRP A 260 -2.74 -2.76 -19.91
C TRP A 260 -3.01 -3.55 -18.61
N LEU A 261 -4.00 -3.14 -17.79
CA LEU A 261 -4.33 -3.84 -16.55
C LEU A 261 -4.74 -5.30 -16.82
N ARG A 262 -5.58 -5.55 -17.83
CA ARG A 262 -5.95 -6.91 -18.24
C ARG A 262 -4.72 -7.75 -18.62
N LEU A 263 -3.79 -7.19 -19.38
CA LEU A 263 -2.55 -7.87 -19.77
C LEU A 263 -1.68 -8.24 -18.57
N GLN A 264 -1.62 -7.38 -17.55
CA GLN A 264 -0.82 -7.64 -16.34
C GLN A 264 -1.44 -8.71 -15.43
N LEU A 265 -2.75 -8.91 -15.47
CA LEU A 265 -3.42 -9.93 -14.66
C LEU A 265 -3.24 -11.36 -15.22
N VAL A 266 -3.07 -11.51 -16.53
CA VAL A 266 -2.98 -12.83 -17.19
C VAL A 266 -1.80 -13.69 -16.69
N PRO A 267 -0.57 -13.17 -16.48
CA PRO A 267 0.53 -13.98 -15.96
C PRO A 267 0.28 -14.55 -14.55
N ALA A 268 -0.44 -13.79 -13.71
CA ALA A 268 -0.80 -14.24 -12.36
C ALA A 268 -2.00 -15.20 -12.39
N TYR A 269 -2.89 -15.01 -13.35
CA TYR A 269 -4.16 -15.76 -13.48
C TYR A 269 -4.35 -16.23 -14.93
N PRO A 270 -3.72 -17.36 -15.34
CA PRO A 270 -3.77 -17.85 -16.72
C PRO A 270 -5.20 -18.12 -17.24
N GLU A 271 -6.15 -18.43 -16.35
CA GLU A 271 -7.54 -18.60 -16.68
C GLU A 271 -8.20 -17.33 -17.26
N LEU A 272 -7.58 -16.16 -17.04
CA LEU A 272 -8.01 -14.89 -17.63
C LEU A 272 -7.46 -14.66 -19.04
N ARG A 273 -6.85 -15.67 -19.67
CA ARG A 273 -6.25 -15.56 -21.01
C ARG A 273 -7.25 -15.09 -22.07
N HIS A 274 -8.52 -15.43 -21.93
CA HIS A 274 -9.58 -14.96 -22.84
C HIS A 274 -9.68 -13.42 -22.87
N LEU A 275 -9.31 -12.71 -21.78
CA LEU A 275 -9.27 -11.26 -21.74
C LEU A 275 -8.10 -10.69 -22.58
N TYR A 276 -7.01 -11.44 -22.65
CA TYR A 276 -5.86 -11.09 -23.51
C TYR A 276 -6.26 -11.17 -24.99
N LEU A 277 -6.92 -12.25 -25.39
CA LEU A 277 -7.37 -12.47 -26.77
C LEU A 277 -8.37 -11.40 -27.21
N ALA A 278 -9.31 -11.03 -26.33
CA ALA A 278 -10.30 -9.99 -26.59
C ALA A 278 -9.68 -8.60 -26.82
N VAL A 279 -8.48 -8.36 -26.25
CA VAL A 279 -7.79 -7.06 -26.34
C VAL A 279 -6.81 -7.00 -27.52
N THR A 280 -6.13 -8.11 -27.82
CA THR A 280 -5.01 -8.11 -28.77
C THR A 280 -5.33 -8.73 -30.13
N GLY A 281 -6.39 -9.51 -30.20
CA GLY A 281 -6.70 -10.33 -31.40
C GLY A 281 -5.61 -11.35 -31.75
N ARG A 282 -4.62 -11.56 -30.87
CA ARG A 282 -3.46 -12.42 -31.13
C ARG A 282 -3.37 -13.56 -30.12
N ASP A 283 -3.26 -14.77 -30.62
CA ASP A 283 -3.10 -16.00 -29.82
C ASP A 283 -1.62 -16.26 -29.41
N GLN A 284 -0.76 -15.24 -29.39
CA GLN A 284 0.66 -15.41 -29.11
C GLN A 284 1.06 -14.83 -27.74
N VAL A 285 0.85 -15.61 -26.69
CA VAL A 285 1.76 -15.59 -25.54
C VAL A 285 2.93 -16.51 -25.92
N ARG A 286 3.92 -15.98 -26.65
CA ARG A 286 5.22 -16.67 -26.78
C ARG A 286 5.86 -16.63 -25.40
N HIS A 287 6.14 -17.80 -24.82
CA HIS A 287 7.09 -17.92 -23.73
C HIS A 287 8.39 -17.22 -24.17
N PRO A 288 9.06 -16.45 -23.29
CA PRO A 288 10.40 -15.98 -23.60
C PRO A 288 11.25 -17.22 -23.93
N PRO A 289 12.11 -17.16 -24.95
CA PRO A 289 12.94 -18.28 -25.32
C PRO A 289 13.82 -18.65 -24.12
N THR A 290 13.74 -19.89 -23.69
CA THR A 290 14.72 -20.53 -22.86
C THR A 290 15.96 -20.73 -23.73
N GLY A 291 16.73 -19.65 -23.92
CA GLY A 291 17.99 -19.65 -24.63
C GLY A 291 19.12 -19.98 -23.65
N LEU A 292 19.35 -21.26 -23.42
CA LEU A 292 20.63 -21.81 -23.06
C LEU A 292 20.89 -22.93 -24.07
N GLU A 293 21.55 -22.57 -25.15
CA GLU A 293 22.30 -23.53 -25.97
C GLU A 293 23.68 -22.93 -26.25
N THR A 294 24.69 -23.67 -25.69
CA THR A 294 26.16 -23.77 -25.93
C THR A 294 26.98 -22.49 -25.85
#